data_070c412c92fb098d08113e36c9cd49bb
#
_entry.id   070c412c92fb098d08113e36c9cd49bb
#
_cell.length_a   1.000
_cell.length_b   1.000
_cell.length_c   1.000
_cell.angle_alpha   90.00
_cell.angle_beta   90.00
_cell.angle_gamma   90.00
#
_symmetry.space_group_name_H-M   'P 1'
#
loop_
_entity.id
_entity.type
_entity.pdbx_description
1 polymer ?
#
loop_
_entity_poly.entity_id
_entity_poly.type
_entity_poly.pdbx_seq_one_letter_code
_entity_poly.pdbx_strand_id
1 'polypeptide(L)'
;MLFRSRGEPAHIELLGRHLDVPQAIDGVARFDFDALCRRPLGAADYLKLAQRFHTLVLDHIPVIAASERNEAKRFIILIDALYDMRVKLIASAAGEPGTLYSGAEGAEAFEFARAASRLHEMRSAEYLALPHGRESGAQAGDLGGIAET
;
A
#
# COMPACT_ATOMS: atom_id res chain seq x y z
N MET A 1 12.45 -17.63 -13.32
CA MET A 1 12.57 -17.51 -12.78
C MET A 1 12.55 -16.88 -12.28
N LEU A 2 12.18 -16.90 -12.83
CA LEU A 2 12.23 -15.85 -12.38
C LEU A 2 12.70 -15.82 -11.09
N PHE A 3 12.26 -16.43 -10.33
CA PHE A 3 12.65 -16.37 -9.05
C PHE A 3 13.24 -17.62 -8.57
N ARG A 4 14.48 -17.79 -8.91
CA ARG A 4 15.20 -18.72 -8.24
C ARG A 4 15.18 -18.38 -6.81
N SER A 5 15.26 -17.11 -6.49
CA SER A 5 15.17 -16.62 -5.13
C SER A 5 13.76 -16.17 -4.87
N ARG A 6 13.21 -16.55 -3.73
CA ARG A 6 11.89 -16.10 -3.32
C ARG A 6 11.98 -14.84 -2.48
N GLY A 7 13.17 -14.25 -2.42
CA GLY A 7 13.42 -13.15 -1.54
C GLY A 7 13.75 -13.64 -0.15
N GLU A 8 14.21 -12.74 0.69
CA GLU A 8 14.64 -13.05 2.03
C GLU A 8 13.94 -12.17 3.04
N PRO A 9 13.85 -12.62 4.29
CA PRO A 9 13.30 -11.77 5.33
C PRO A 9 14.12 -10.50 5.48
N ALA A 10 13.45 -9.41 5.77
CA ALA A 10 14.09 -8.12 6.00
C ALA A 10 13.32 -7.42 7.09
N HIS A 11 13.74 -6.22 7.46
CA HIS A 11 12.95 -5.40 8.35
C HIS A 11 13.14 -3.94 8.00
N ILE A 12 12.16 -3.12 8.40
CA ILE A 12 12.18 -1.69 8.17
C ILE A 12 12.12 -1.02 9.52
N GLU A 13 12.99 -0.03 9.73
CA GLU A 13 12.94 0.77 10.94
C GLU A 13 11.76 1.71 10.86
N LEU A 14 10.90 1.64 11.85
CA LEU A 14 9.77 2.54 11.98
C LEU A 14 10.00 3.40 13.21
N LEU A 15 9.04 4.26 13.52
CA LEU A 15 9.16 5.20 14.63
C LEU A 15 9.30 4.45 15.95
N GLY A 16 10.53 4.20 16.39
CA GLY A 16 10.82 3.52 17.63
C GLY A 16 10.62 2.02 17.60
N ARG A 17 10.40 1.44 16.44
CA ARG A 17 10.21 0.00 16.30
C ARG A 17 10.58 -0.41 14.88
N HIS A 18 10.42 -1.68 14.58
CA HIS A 18 10.68 -2.14 13.22
C HIS A 18 9.54 -3.05 12.75
N LEU A 19 9.40 -3.15 11.44
CA LEU A 19 8.43 -4.02 10.81
C LEU A 19 9.17 -5.14 10.09
N ASP A 20 8.81 -6.38 10.42
CA ASP A 20 9.40 -7.53 9.76
C ASP A 20 8.75 -7.69 8.38
N VAL A 21 9.58 -7.84 7.37
CA VAL A 21 9.15 -8.10 6.00
C VAL A 21 9.43 -9.57 5.73
N PRO A 22 8.40 -10.41 5.61
CA PRO A 22 8.61 -11.85 5.45
C PRO A 22 9.44 -12.21 4.23
N GLN A 23 9.23 -11.50 3.13
CA GLN A 23 10.00 -11.72 1.91
C GLN A 23 10.26 -10.39 1.23
N ALA A 24 11.50 -10.14 0.85
CA ALA A 24 11.85 -8.93 0.10
C ALA A 24 12.98 -9.25 -0.86
N ILE A 25 12.91 -8.70 -2.07
CA ILE A 25 13.96 -8.84 -3.06
C ILE A 25 13.85 -7.71 -4.07
N ASP A 26 14.95 -7.01 -4.30
CA ASP A 26 15.06 -6.00 -5.37
C ASP A 26 13.94 -4.96 -5.34
N GLY A 27 13.57 -4.50 -4.16
CA GLY A 27 12.56 -3.45 -4.03
C GLY A 27 11.12 -3.97 -4.08
N VAL A 28 10.94 -5.29 -4.04
CA VAL A 28 9.62 -5.93 -3.97
C VAL A 28 9.47 -6.55 -2.59
N ALA A 29 8.37 -6.29 -1.92
CA ALA A 29 8.10 -6.88 -0.60
C ALA A 29 6.80 -7.63 -0.64
N ARG A 30 6.70 -8.69 0.14
CA ARG A 30 5.49 -9.50 0.23
C ARG A 30 5.00 -9.54 1.66
N PHE A 31 3.71 -9.31 1.83
CA PHE A 31 3.05 -9.32 3.13
C PHE A 31 1.71 -10.04 3.03
N ASP A 32 1.26 -10.55 4.15
CA ASP A 32 -0.11 -10.99 4.29
C ASP A 32 -0.93 -9.81 4.83
N PHE A 33 -2.21 -9.75 4.50
CA PHE A 33 -3.09 -8.67 4.96
C PHE A 33 -3.00 -8.48 6.48
N ASP A 34 -3.00 -9.60 7.22
CA ASP A 34 -2.97 -9.54 8.67
C ASP A 34 -1.72 -8.83 9.20
N ALA A 35 -0.60 -9.01 8.50
CA ALA A 35 0.66 -8.41 8.94
C ALA A 35 0.65 -6.89 8.83
N LEU A 36 -0.14 -6.35 7.92
CA LEU A 36 -0.18 -4.89 7.70
C LEU A 36 -1.41 -4.23 8.28
N CYS A 37 -2.55 -4.90 8.26
CA CYS A 37 -3.81 -4.24 8.61
C CYS A 37 -4.42 -4.71 9.92
N ARG A 38 -3.93 -5.82 10.49
CA ARG A 38 -4.40 -6.28 11.79
C ARG A 38 -3.39 -6.02 12.90
N ARG A 39 -2.40 -5.20 12.61
CA ARG A 39 -1.43 -4.74 13.60
C ARG A 39 -1.61 -3.23 13.77
N PRO A 40 -1.21 -2.66 14.90
CA PRO A 40 -1.41 -1.23 15.17
C PRO A 40 -0.40 -0.36 14.42
N LEU A 41 -0.44 -0.39 13.10
CA LEU A 41 0.37 0.45 12.25
C LEU A 41 -0.45 1.67 11.83
N GLY A 42 0.22 2.71 11.41
CA GLY A 42 -0.43 3.94 11.01
C GLY A 42 0.16 4.53 9.75
N ALA A 43 -0.29 5.73 9.42
CA ALA A 43 0.08 6.40 8.19
C ALA A 43 1.59 6.52 7.98
N ALA A 44 2.32 6.87 9.05
CA ALA A 44 3.77 7.03 8.95
C ALA A 44 4.46 5.69 8.61
N ASP A 45 3.93 4.60 9.17
CA ASP A 45 4.48 3.28 8.92
C ASP A 45 4.28 2.88 7.46
N TYR A 46 3.07 3.10 6.96
CA TYR A 46 2.74 2.75 5.58
C TYR A 46 3.50 3.61 4.58
N LEU A 47 3.71 4.88 4.91
CA LEU A 47 4.49 5.75 4.06
C LEU A 47 5.94 5.27 3.96
N LYS A 48 6.51 4.86 5.09
CA LYS A 48 7.87 4.34 5.12
C LYS A 48 7.98 3.09 4.24
N LEU A 49 6.99 2.21 4.35
CA LEU A 49 6.91 1.02 3.53
C LEU A 49 6.84 1.38 2.04
N ALA A 50 5.98 2.32 1.71
CA ALA A 50 5.79 2.74 0.32
C ALA A 50 7.03 3.42 -0.25
N GLN A 51 7.81 4.10 0.58
CA GLN A 51 9.06 4.72 0.15
C GLN A 51 10.14 3.67 -0.10
N ARG A 52 10.14 2.62 0.71
CA ARG A 52 11.19 1.61 0.68
C ARG A 52 11.06 0.63 -0.48
N PHE A 53 9.83 0.30 -0.88
CA PHE A 53 9.57 -0.70 -1.91
C PHE A 53 8.79 -0.10 -3.06
N HIS A 54 9.15 -0.46 -4.30
CA HIS A 54 8.42 0.01 -5.47
C HIS A 54 7.26 -0.91 -5.84
N THR A 55 7.23 -2.12 -5.29
CA THR A 55 6.18 -3.10 -5.57
C THR A 55 5.86 -3.85 -4.29
N LEU A 56 4.58 -4.01 -4.03
CA LEU A 56 4.09 -4.73 -2.86
C LEU A 56 3.23 -5.89 -3.33
N VAL A 57 3.51 -7.08 -2.80
CA VAL A 57 2.64 -8.23 -2.96
C VAL A 57 1.87 -8.37 -1.66
N LEU A 58 0.55 -8.28 -1.73
CA LEU A 58 -0.30 -8.33 -0.55
C LEU A 58 -1.27 -9.49 -0.69
N ASP A 59 -1.11 -10.49 0.16
CA ASP A 59 -1.90 -11.71 0.07
C ASP A 59 -3.08 -11.70 1.02
N HIS A 60 -4.15 -12.37 0.61
CA HIS A 60 -5.28 -12.71 1.46
C HIS A 60 -6.04 -11.50 2.00
N ILE A 61 -6.32 -10.54 1.13
CA ILE A 61 -7.16 -9.42 1.51
C ILE A 61 -8.60 -9.96 1.67
N PRO A 62 -9.18 -9.89 2.88
CA PRO A 62 -10.50 -10.46 3.11
C PRO A 62 -11.59 -9.45 2.76
N VAL A 63 -12.84 -9.89 2.80
CA VAL A 63 -13.94 -8.94 2.91
C VAL A 63 -13.92 -8.46 4.36
N ILE A 64 -13.70 -7.18 4.54
CA ILE A 64 -13.57 -6.58 5.86
C ILE A 64 -14.98 -6.28 6.38
N ALA A 65 -15.30 -6.81 7.55
CA ALA A 65 -16.64 -6.65 8.12
C ALA A 65 -16.85 -5.21 8.61
N ALA A 66 -18.10 -4.77 8.62
CA ALA A 66 -18.43 -3.43 9.10
C ALA A 66 -17.96 -3.22 10.55
N SER A 67 -17.90 -4.28 11.35
CA SER A 67 -17.42 -4.19 12.72
C SER A 67 -15.91 -4.05 12.81
N GLU A 68 -15.19 -4.32 11.74
CA GLU A 68 -13.73 -4.25 11.71
C GLU A 68 -13.29 -2.86 11.22
N ARG A 69 -13.71 -1.84 11.94
CA ARG A 69 -13.49 -0.46 11.50
C ARG A 69 -12.01 -0.08 11.50
N ASN A 70 -11.25 -0.56 12.46
CA ASN A 70 -9.82 -0.23 12.51
C ASN A 70 -9.06 -0.87 11.36
N GLU A 71 -9.40 -2.12 11.04
CA GLU A 71 -8.79 -2.81 9.92
C GLU A 71 -9.13 -2.11 8.60
N ALA A 72 -10.38 -1.69 8.46
CA ALA A 72 -10.80 -0.97 7.26
C ALA A 72 -10.05 0.34 7.12
N LYS A 73 -9.91 1.08 8.22
CA LYS A 73 -9.18 2.35 8.19
C LYS A 73 -7.72 2.14 7.83
N ARG A 74 -7.10 1.13 8.40
CA ARG A 74 -5.68 0.84 8.09
C ARG A 74 -5.51 0.48 6.62
N PHE A 75 -6.42 -0.33 6.09
CA PHE A 75 -6.35 -0.68 4.68
C PHE A 75 -6.48 0.56 3.79
N ILE A 76 -7.41 1.46 4.13
CA ILE A 76 -7.59 2.70 3.38
C ILE A 76 -6.30 3.53 3.40
N ILE A 77 -5.71 3.69 4.58
CA ILE A 77 -4.48 4.48 4.73
C ILE A 77 -3.32 3.82 3.98
N LEU A 78 -3.25 2.49 4.01
CA LEU A 78 -2.24 1.76 3.27
C LEU A 78 -2.38 2.03 1.77
N ILE A 79 -3.58 1.90 1.22
CA ILE A 79 -3.80 2.14 -0.20
C ILE A 79 -3.47 3.59 -0.57
N ASP A 80 -3.82 4.54 0.30
CA ASP A 80 -3.47 5.94 0.06
C ASP A 80 -1.95 6.12 -0.05
N ALA A 81 -1.19 5.49 0.85
CA ALA A 81 0.26 5.62 0.84
C ALA A 81 0.87 4.98 -0.41
N LEU A 82 0.37 3.80 -0.78
CA LEU A 82 0.86 3.12 -1.99
C LEU A 82 0.57 3.95 -3.23
N TYR A 83 -0.63 4.48 -3.32
CA TYR A 83 -1.06 5.27 -4.47
C TYR A 83 -0.23 6.54 -4.59
N ASP A 84 -0.02 7.25 -3.50
CA ASP A 84 0.73 8.51 -3.51
C ASP A 84 2.19 8.29 -3.92
N MET A 85 2.75 7.16 -3.55
CA MET A 85 4.15 6.83 -3.87
C MET A 85 4.27 6.02 -5.16
N ARG A 86 3.15 5.76 -5.83
CA ARG A 86 3.12 5.03 -7.10
C ARG A 86 3.72 3.64 -6.98
N VAL A 87 3.44 2.98 -5.87
CA VAL A 87 3.86 1.61 -5.64
C VAL A 87 2.95 0.70 -6.46
N LYS A 88 3.52 -0.30 -7.10
CA LYS A 88 2.74 -1.29 -7.83
C LYS A 88 2.24 -2.33 -6.84
N LEU A 89 1.00 -2.75 -7.02
CA LEU A 89 0.37 -3.68 -6.10
C LEU A 89 -0.04 -4.95 -6.84
N ILE A 90 0.43 -6.07 -6.32
CA ILE A 90 -0.02 -7.40 -6.75
C ILE A 90 -0.73 -7.99 -5.55
N ALA A 91 -2.01 -8.31 -5.69
CA ALA A 91 -2.80 -8.68 -4.53
C ALA A 91 -3.66 -9.90 -4.81
N SER A 92 -3.87 -10.71 -3.77
CA SER A 92 -4.93 -11.70 -3.77
C SER A 92 -5.98 -11.23 -2.79
N ALA A 93 -7.25 -11.36 -3.17
CA ALA A 93 -8.34 -10.81 -2.39
C ALA A 93 -9.58 -11.68 -2.53
N ALA A 94 -10.47 -11.56 -1.55
CA ALA A 94 -11.71 -12.34 -1.53
C ALA A 94 -12.74 -11.84 -2.55
N GLY A 95 -12.51 -10.70 -3.18
CA GLY A 95 -13.44 -10.16 -4.18
C GLY A 95 -12.87 -8.93 -4.85
N GLU A 96 -13.67 -8.31 -5.69
CA GLU A 96 -13.28 -7.08 -6.37
C GLU A 96 -13.20 -5.92 -5.38
N PRO A 97 -12.42 -4.88 -5.70
CA PRO A 97 -12.17 -3.79 -4.75
C PRO A 97 -13.43 -3.20 -4.13
N GLY A 98 -14.47 -3.00 -4.91
CA GLY A 98 -15.70 -2.39 -4.38
C GLY A 98 -16.47 -3.27 -3.41
N THR A 99 -16.12 -4.56 -3.32
CA THR A 99 -16.84 -5.50 -2.44
C THR A 99 -16.04 -5.85 -1.19
N LEU A 100 -14.87 -5.25 -1.00
CA LEU A 100 -13.99 -5.66 0.09
C LEU A 100 -14.35 -5.10 1.46
N TYR A 101 -15.36 -4.24 1.53
CA TYR A 101 -15.84 -3.74 2.82
C TYR A 101 -17.35 -3.92 2.88
N SER A 102 -17.82 -4.57 3.92
CA SER A 102 -19.25 -4.87 4.01
C SER A 102 -20.06 -3.75 4.64
N GLY A 103 -19.43 -2.70 5.18
CA GLY A 103 -20.15 -1.57 5.74
C GLY A 103 -20.80 -0.74 4.64
N ALA A 104 -22.06 -0.35 4.85
CA ALA A 104 -22.82 0.38 3.84
C ALA A 104 -22.95 1.86 4.14
N GLU A 105 -22.63 2.29 5.36
CA GLU A 105 -22.86 3.66 5.79
C GLU A 105 -21.69 4.17 6.62
N GLY A 106 -21.61 5.50 6.72
CA GLY A 106 -20.63 6.14 7.57
C GLY A 106 -19.37 6.54 6.83
N ALA A 107 -18.47 7.16 7.59
CA ALA A 107 -17.24 7.70 7.03
C ALA A 107 -16.36 6.61 6.42
N GLU A 108 -16.30 5.44 7.08
CA GLU A 108 -15.47 4.35 6.59
C GLU A 108 -15.95 3.84 5.23
N ALA A 109 -17.28 3.75 5.05
CA ALA A 109 -17.82 3.28 3.78
C ALA A 109 -17.50 4.26 2.64
N PHE A 110 -17.60 5.55 2.93
CA PHE A 110 -17.30 6.60 1.97
C PHE A 110 -15.81 6.56 1.58
N GLU A 111 -14.95 6.49 2.58
CA GLU A 111 -13.52 6.48 2.35
C GLU A 111 -13.08 5.19 1.66
N PHE A 112 -13.73 4.08 1.98
CA PHE A 112 -13.40 2.82 1.33
C PHE A 112 -13.78 2.84 -0.15
N ALA A 113 -14.87 3.51 -0.50
CA ALA A 113 -15.24 3.67 -1.91
C ALA A 113 -14.15 4.41 -2.67
N ARG A 114 -13.53 5.41 -2.03
CA ARG A 114 -12.42 6.12 -2.65
C ARG A 114 -11.21 5.22 -2.80
N ALA A 115 -10.92 4.42 -1.79
CA ALA A 115 -9.80 3.47 -1.87
C ALA A 115 -10.04 2.45 -2.99
N ALA A 116 -11.28 2.00 -3.15
CA ALA A 116 -11.62 1.06 -4.22
C ALA A 116 -11.38 1.70 -5.59
N SER A 117 -11.74 2.98 -5.75
CA SER A 117 -11.46 3.70 -7.00
C SER A 117 -9.96 3.77 -7.28
N ARG A 118 -9.17 4.02 -6.25
CA ARG A 118 -7.72 4.05 -6.41
C ARG A 118 -7.17 2.68 -6.80
N LEU A 119 -7.70 1.62 -6.21
CA LEU A 119 -7.28 0.27 -6.58
C LEU A 119 -7.59 -0.01 -8.05
N HIS A 120 -8.73 0.45 -8.56
CA HIS A 120 -9.04 0.31 -9.97
C HIS A 120 -8.04 1.08 -10.84
N GLU A 121 -7.73 2.30 -10.45
CA GLU A 121 -6.78 3.11 -11.20
C GLU A 121 -5.39 2.49 -11.19
N MET A 122 -5.01 1.86 -10.09
CA MET A 122 -3.71 1.22 -9.96
C MET A 122 -3.52 0.03 -10.90
N ARG A 123 -4.58 -0.44 -11.55
CA ARG A 123 -4.50 -1.48 -12.57
C ARG A 123 -4.25 -0.90 -13.97
N SER A 124 -4.36 0.41 -14.13
CA SER A 124 -4.29 1.02 -15.45
C SER A 124 -2.87 1.01 -15.99
N ALA A 125 -2.75 0.97 -17.31
CA ALA A 125 -1.45 1.04 -17.97
C ALA A 125 -0.75 2.36 -17.64
N GLU A 126 -1.52 3.45 -17.52
CA GLU A 126 -0.96 4.75 -17.16
C GLU A 126 -0.32 4.71 -15.79
N TYR A 127 -1.01 4.15 -14.81
CA TYR A 127 -0.45 4.06 -13.45
C TYR A 127 0.80 3.18 -13.43
N LEU A 128 0.71 2.03 -14.09
CA LEU A 128 1.81 1.07 -14.08
C LEU A 128 3.07 1.61 -14.75
N ALA A 129 2.91 2.59 -15.63
CA ALA A 129 4.04 3.23 -16.31
C ALA A 129 4.71 4.32 -15.48
N LEU A 130 4.09 4.75 -14.37
CA LEU A 130 4.66 5.81 -13.55
C LEU A 130 5.86 5.31 -12.76
N PRO A 131 6.88 6.15 -12.61
CA PRO A 131 8.02 5.76 -11.78
C PRO A 131 7.64 5.77 -10.31
N HIS A 132 8.32 4.94 -9.53
CA HIS A 132 8.12 4.89 -8.08
C HIS A 132 8.53 6.21 -7.46
N GLY A 133 7.75 6.63 -6.49
CA GLY A 133 8.04 7.82 -5.73
C GLY A 133 6.98 8.89 -5.97
N ARG A 134 7.00 9.89 -5.08
CA ARG A 134 6.06 10.99 -5.17
C ARG A 134 6.35 11.81 -6.40
N GLU A 135 5.33 12.38 -6.99
CA GLU A 135 5.50 13.28 -8.13
C GLU A 135 6.38 14.43 -7.68
N SER A 136 7.47 14.61 -8.38
CA SER A 136 8.35 15.67 -8.01
C SER A 136 7.68 16.96 -8.39
N GLY A 137 7.55 17.55 -7.67
CA GLY A 137 6.74 18.53 -7.89
C GLY A 137 7.16 19.49 -8.74
N ALA A 138 7.28 18.35 -8.86
CA ALA A 138 7.18 18.51 -9.03
C ALA A 138 7.52 18.89 -8.94
N GLN A 139 7.94 18.57 -9.05
CA GLN A 139 8.47 18.85 -8.81
C GLN A 139 8.91 19.33 -8.52
N ALA A 140 9.13 19.35 -8.42
CA ALA A 140 9.78 19.83 -8.01
C ALA A 140 10.34 20.15 -8.06
N GLY A 141 10.42 20.19 -8.05
CA GLY A 141 11.09 20.53 -8.01
C GLY A 141 11.45 20.82 -8.12
N ASP A 142 11.48 20.76 -8.22
CA ASP A 142 11.97 21.07 -8.22
C ASP A 142 12.22 21.49 -8.28
N LEU A 143 12.38 21.54 -8.25
CA LEU A 143 12.90 21.95 -8.07
C LEU A 143 13.35 22.22 -7.91
N GLY A 144 13.36 22.12 -7.94
CA GLY A 144 13.99 22.30 -7.61
C GLY A 144 14.06 22.39 -7.18
N GLY A 145 14.08 22.48 -7.21
CA GLY A 145 14.27 22.47 -6.74
C GLY A 145 13.99 22.36 -6.29
N ILE A 146 14.04 22.34 -6.31
CA ILE A 146 13.91 22.25 -5.75
C ILE A 146 13.91 21.83 -5.20
N ALA A 147 14.04 21.73 -5.24
CA ALA A 147 14.11 21.38 -4.58
C ALA A 147 13.93 21.00 -3.97
N GLU A 148 13.78 20.81 -3.89
CA GLU A 148 13.66 20.59 -3.33
C GLU A 148 13.48 20.20 -2.95
N THR A 149 13.53 20.16 -2.94
CA THR A 149 13.48 19.95 -2.52
C THR A 149 13.52 19.76 -2.28
#